data_319a3217b9aa0b7b7a64e8e293983178
#
_entry.id   319a3217b9aa0b7b7a64e8e293983178
#
_cell.length_a   1.000
_cell.length_b   1.000
_cell.length_c   1.000
_cell.angle_alpha   90.00
_cell.angle_beta   90.00
_cell.angle_gamma   90.00
#
_symmetry.space_group_name_H-M   'P 1'
#
loop_
_entity.id
_entity.type
_entity.pdbx_description
1 polymer ?
#
loop_
_entity_poly.entity_id
_entity_poly.type
_entity_poly.pdbx_seq_one_letter_code
_entity_poly.pdbx_strand_id
1 'polypeptide(L)'
;SEVRANFISDGNDYANFGDLTKDQIESVKWNCNRSRKYGLVAYNECLEKFINKAEGGTLFDEQIAKKPKNNIEKLEQSVVYIEMVLTNYTKKQELTFGSGSGVIISNKEIATNCHVAMAEPDAKDLDFAKKDLKWNLKNDKIEELLWIQLLNGKDWAEAKLIKKNEKKDICIIKHNPKELFKVAMKPIKEFSSFDSLKKGNFVRAMGSPGGLIGHTSTGDIQWLGTAEAMSRNFPNILEGFDKDTKFIVHGAKIHSGSSGGPLFDDDGNIIGLNTLISDTAAENIAVSADHIKDLLYSN
;
A
#
# COMPACT_ATOMS: atom_id res chain seq x y z
N SER A 1 -22.36 -19.24 34.07
CA SER A 1 -22.23 -17.79 34.31
C SER A 1 -22.82 -17.06 33.10
N GLU A 2 -23.89 -16.31 33.37
CA GLU A 2 -24.58 -15.50 32.36
C GLU A 2 -23.60 -14.44 31.87
N VAL A 3 -23.19 -14.51 30.60
CA VAL A 3 -22.45 -13.46 29.91
C VAL A 3 -23.45 -12.31 29.72
N ARG A 4 -23.28 -11.22 30.45
CA ARG A 4 -24.07 -10.00 30.23
C ARG A 4 -23.67 -9.40 28.91
N ALA A 5 -24.60 -9.39 27.96
CA ALA A 5 -24.43 -8.73 26.67
C ALA A 5 -24.33 -7.21 26.89
N ASN A 6 -23.15 -6.67 26.72
CA ASN A 6 -22.96 -5.22 26.62
C ASN A 6 -23.21 -4.80 25.16
N PHE A 7 -24.45 -4.40 24.88
CA PHE A 7 -24.78 -3.80 23.59
C PHE A 7 -24.26 -2.37 23.58
N ILE A 8 -23.16 -2.13 22.91
CA ILE A 8 -22.75 -0.79 22.52
C ILE A 8 -23.38 -0.54 21.15
N SER A 9 -24.57 0.02 21.12
CA SER A 9 -25.26 0.30 19.87
C SER A 9 -24.92 1.72 19.40
N ASP A 10 -24.14 1.82 18.35
CA ASP A 10 -24.13 3.00 17.46
C ASP A 10 -25.31 2.93 16.47
N GLY A 11 -26.38 2.26 16.83
CA GLY A 11 -27.59 2.07 16.02
C GLY A 11 -27.53 0.99 14.94
N ASN A 12 -26.33 0.44 14.64
CA ASN A 12 -26.11 -0.47 13.50
C ASN A 12 -25.31 -1.74 13.83
N ASP A 13 -24.82 -1.89 15.06
CA ASP A 13 -24.02 -3.05 15.48
C ASP A 13 -24.85 -3.94 16.40
N TYR A 14 -24.99 -5.21 16.04
CA TYR A 14 -25.69 -6.23 16.85
C TYR A 14 -24.73 -7.23 17.51
N ALA A 15 -23.43 -7.01 17.41
CA ALA A 15 -22.44 -7.92 17.98
C ALA A 15 -22.32 -7.74 19.50
N ASN A 16 -22.21 -8.84 20.22
CA ASN A 16 -21.90 -8.85 21.66
C ASN A 16 -20.38 -8.83 21.81
N PHE A 17 -19.83 -7.76 22.39
CA PHE A 17 -18.41 -7.57 22.56
C PHE A 17 -17.86 -8.14 23.88
N GLY A 18 -18.70 -8.76 24.73
CA GLY A 18 -18.26 -9.41 25.98
C GLY A 18 -17.39 -8.51 26.85
N ASP A 19 -16.26 -9.06 27.30
CA ASP A 19 -15.31 -8.37 28.19
C ASP A 19 -14.22 -7.58 27.44
N LEU A 20 -14.37 -7.37 26.13
CA LEU A 20 -13.41 -6.62 25.34
C LEU A 20 -13.31 -5.15 25.81
N THR A 21 -12.11 -4.63 25.87
CA THR A 21 -11.86 -3.22 26.16
C THR A 21 -12.37 -2.33 25.01
N LYS A 22 -12.59 -1.05 25.29
CA LYS A 22 -13.00 -0.09 24.25
C LYS A 22 -12.05 -0.08 23.03
N ASP A 23 -10.76 -0.15 23.26
CA ASP A 23 -9.75 -0.15 22.19
C ASP A 23 -9.79 -1.47 21.39
N GLN A 24 -10.07 -2.59 22.05
CA GLN A 24 -10.29 -3.88 21.42
C GLN A 24 -11.55 -3.89 20.56
N ILE A 25 -12.65 -3.32 21.07
CA ILE A 25 -13.91 -3.17 20.33
C ILE A 25 -13.70 -2.29 19.08
N GLU A 26 -13.02 -1.16 19.22
CA GLU A 26 -12.69 -0.30 18.09
C GLU A 26 -11.83 -1.04 17.04
N SER A 27 -10.88 -1.88 17.51
CA SER A 27 -10.06 -2.73 16.65
C SER A 27 -10.88 -3.72 15.84
N VAL A 28 -11.80 -4.45 16.52
CA VAL A 28 -12.65 -5.44 15.85
C VAL A 28 -13.59 -4.76 14.84
N LYS A 29 -14.23 -3.65 15.22
CA LYS A 29 -15.09 -2.86 14.32
C LYS A 29 -14.33 -2.38 13.09
N TRP A 30 -13.11 -1.93 13.30
CA TRP A 30 -12.27 -1.44 12.23
C TRP A 30 -11.89 -2.56 11.25
N ASN A 31 -11.45 -3.73 11.74
CA ASN A 31 -11.13 -4.89 10.89
C ASN A 31 -12.33 -5.34 10.03
N CYS A 32 -13.53 -5.10 10.51
CA CYS A 32 -14.75 -5.47 9.81
C CYS A 32 -15.34 -4.34 8.94
N ASN A 33 -14.75 -3.15 8.96
CA ASN A 33 -15.27 -2.00 8.21
C ASN A 33 -15.40 -2.27 6.71
N ARG A 34 -14.46 -3.03 6.14
CA ARG A 34 -14.52 -3.48 4.73
C ARG A 34 -15.79 -4.29 4.43
N SER A 35 -16.29 -5.05 5.40
CA SER A 35 -17.50 -5.86 5.25
C SER A 35 -18.79 -5.03 5.29
N ARG A 36 -18.77 -3.80 5.83
CA ARG A 36 -19.95 -2.90 5.89
C ARG A 36 -20.55 -2.62 4.52
N LYS A 37 -19.72 -2.53 3.48
CA LYS A 37 -20.19 -2.30 2.12
C LYS A 37 -21.05 -3.42 1.53
N TYR A 38 -20.98 -4.62 2.10
CA TYR A 38 -21.82 -5.76 1.75
C TYR A 38 -23.11 -5.86 2.59
N GLY A 39 -23.33 -4.89 3.49
CA GLY A 39 -24.50 -4.79 4.35
C GLY A 39 -24.23 -5.21 5.79
N LEU A 40 -25.24 -4.95 6.66
CA LEU A 40 -25.12 -5.19 8.11
C LEU A 40 -24.88 -6.66 8.47
N VAL A 41 -25.45 -7.59 7.71
CA VAL A 41 -25.28 -9.03 7.98
C VAL A 41 -23.82 -9.42 7.82
N ALA A 42 -23.19 -9.08 6.69
CA ALA A 42 -21.78 -9.39 6.44
C ALA A 42 -20.84 -8.68 7.44
N TYR A 43 -21.19 -7.47 7.85
CA TYR A 43 -20.47 -6.73 8.87
C TYR A 43 -20.55 -7.42 10.23
N ASN A 44 -21.74 -7.82 10.67
CA ASN A 44 -21.92 -8.48 11.96
C ASN A 44 -21.30 -9.88 12.00
N GLU A 45 -21.39 -10.66 10.91
CA GLU A 45 -20.69 -11.95 10.80
C GLU A 45 -19.16 -11.79 10.94
N CYS A 46 -18.61 -10.71 10.36
CA CYS A 46 -17.20 -10.39 10.54
C CYS A 46 -16.89 -10.02 11.99
N LEU A 47 -17.72 -9.19 12.64
CA LEU A 47 -17.54 -8.82 14.05
C LEU A 47 -17.50 -10.06 14.94
N GLU A 48 -18.49 -10.96 14.82
CA GLU A 48 -18.57 -12.20 15.61
C GLU A 48 -17.33 -13.08 15.42
N LYS A 49 -16.85 -13.21 14.17
CA LYS A 49 -15.64 -13.98 13.86
C LYS A 49 -14.39 -13.42 14.55
N PHE A 50 -14.27 -12.11 14.62
CA PHE A 50 -13.13 -11.46 15.28
C PHE A 50 -13.26 -11.46 16.80
N ILE A 51 -14.47 -11.29 17.36
CA ILE A 51 -14.72 -11.37 18.79
C ILE A 51 -14.36 -12.76 19.32
N ASN A 52 -14.85 -13.83 18.69
CA ASN A 52 -14.53 -15.20 19.06
C ASN A 52 -13.03 -15.52 19.04
N LYS A 53 -12.29 -14.90 18.13
CA LYS A 53 -10.82 -15.02 18.10
C LYS A 53 -10.15 -14.20 19.20
N ALA A 54 -10.71 -13.05 19.55
CA ALA A 54 -10.19 -12.15 20.58
C ALA A 54 -10.36 -12.73 22.00
N GLU A 55 -11.47 -13.38 22.28
CA GLU A 55 -11.73 -14.08 23.54
C GLU A 55 -10.76 -15.26 23.77
N GLY A 56 -10.19 -15.80 22.71
CA GLY A 56 -9.11 -16.81 22.77
C GLY A 56 -7.72 -16.28 23.12
N GLY A 57 -7.55 -14.98 23.37
CA GLY A 57 -6.29 -14.36 23.83
C GLY A 57 -5.20 -14.19 22.77
N THR A 58 -5.38 -14.70 21.55
CA THR A 58 -4.31 -14.78 20.55
C THR A 58 -4.22 -13.56 19.61
N LEU A 59 -5.29 -12.74 19.53
CA LEU A 59 -5.36 -11.66 18.53
C LEU A 59 -4.68 -10.37 18.97
N PHE A 60 -4.65 -10.08 20.25
CA PHE A 60 -4.20 -8.78 20.76
C PHE A 60 -2.74 -8.76 21.18
N ASP A 61 -2.19 -9.88 21.64
CA ASP A 61 -0.77 -9.97 21.98
C ASP A 61 0.14 -9.90 20.74
N GLU A 62 -0.37 -10.31 19.57
CA GLU A 62 0.33 -10.18 18.28
C GLU A 62 0.18 -8.81 17.62
N GLN A 63 -0.84 -8.02 17.99
CA GLN A 63 -1.20 -6.75 17.34
C GLN A 63 -0.71 -5.51 18.07
N ILE A 64 -0.22 -5.62 19.29
CA ILE A 64 0.49 -4.51 19.91
C ILE A 64 1.77 -4.31 19.11
N ALA A 65 1.79 -3.27 18.28
CA ALA A 65 2.97 -2.93 17.50
C ALA A 65 4.17 -2.82 18.45
N LYS A 66 5.03 -3.82 18.39
CA LYS A 66 6.27 -3.83 19.17
C LYS A 66 7.04 -2.57 18.82
N LYS A 67 7.54 -1.86 19.82
CA LYS A 67 8.41 -0.70 19.59
C LYS A 67 9.56 -1.15 18.68
N PRO A 68 9.77 -0.49 17.52
CA PRO A 68 10.80 -0.90 16.57
C PRO A 68 12.15 -1.02 17.24
N LYS A 69 12.80 -2.15 17.08
CA LYS A 69 14.08 -2.47 17.73
C LYS A 69 15.28 -1.95 16.95
N ASN A 70 15.14 -1.80 15.64
CA ASN A 70 16.21 -1.39 14.73
C ASN A 70 15.68 -0.41 13.65
N ASN A 71 16.59 0.10 12.81
CA ASN A 71 16.18 1.02 11.75
C ASN A 71 15.24 0.38 10.73
N ILE A 72 15.39 -0.92 10.43
CA ILE A 72 14.52 -1.64 9.49
C ILE A 72 13.09 -1.65 10.00
N GLU A 73 12.86 -2.07 11.25
CA GLU A 73 11.54 -2.10 11.87
C GLU A 73 10.89 -0.70 11.95
N LYS A 74 11.72 0.36 12.09
CA LYS A 74 11.23 1.74 12.03
C LYS A 74 10.78 2.13 10.63
N LEU A 75 11.53 1.74 9.60
CA LEU A 75 11.18 2.03 8.21
C LEU A 75 9.95 1.25 7.76
N GLU A 76 9.80 -0.01 8.19
CA GLU A 76 8.61 -0.84 7.92
C GLU A 76 7.31 -0.17 8.36
N GLN A 77 7.32 0.61 9.45
CA GLN A 77 6.15 1.35 9.92
C GLN A 77 5.70 2.45 8.95
N SER A 78 6.52 2.80 8.00
CA SER A 78 6.24 3.83 6.99
C SER A 78 5.86 3.23 5.63
N VAL A 79 5.93 1.90 5.48
CA VAL A 79 5.66 1.23 4.21
C VAL A 79 4.30 0.57 4.24
N VAL A 80 3.56 0.69 3.15
CA VAL A 80 2.24 0.07 2.99
C VAL A 80 2.23 -0.91 1.83
N TYR A 81 1.45 -1.97 1.98
CA TYR A 81 1.00 -2.81 0.89
C TYR A 81 -0.26 -2.22 0.29
N ILE A 82 -0.40 -2.25 -1.02
CA ILE A 82 -1.54 -1.71 -1.76
C ILE A 82 -2.14 -2.83 -2.59
N GLU A 83 -3.47 -3.00 -2.51
CA GLU A 83 -4.24 -3.84 -3.42
C GLU A 83 -5.17 -2.99 -4.29
N MET A 84 -5.25 -3.35 -5.56
CA MET A 84 -6.22 -2.84 -6.51
C MET A 84 -7.33 -3.86 -6.64
N VAL A 85 -8.55 -3.45 -6.33
CA VAL A 85 -9.68 -4.37 -6.15
C VAL A 85 -10.92 -3.89 -6.90
N LEU A 86 -11.52 -4.79 -7.68
CA LEU A 86 -12.91 -4.62 -8.12
C LEU A 86 -13.85 -5.12 -7.02
N THR A 87 -14.72 -4.26 -6.57
CA THR A 87 -15.76 -4.60 -5.59
C THR A 87 -17.10 -4.65 -6.28
N ASN A 88 -17.71 -5.83 -6.30
CA ASN A 88 -19.09 -6.02 -6.78
C ASN A 88 -20.07 -6.00 -5.59
N TYR A 89 -20.73 -4.87 -5.39
CA TYR A 89 -21.69 -4.70 -4.31
C TYR A 89 -22.97 -5.54 -4.50
N THR A 90 -23.36 -5.81 -5.75
CA THR A 90 -24.53 -6.62 -6.07
C THR A 90 -24.32 -8.08 -5.65
N LYS A 91 -23.15 -8.62 -5.93
CA LYS A 91 -22.78 -10.01 -5.61
C LYS A 91 -22.12 -10.16 -4.24
N LYS A 92 -21.73 -9.06 -3.60
CA LYS A 92 -20.96 -9.05 -2.34
C LYS A 92 -19.62 -9.79 -2.48
N GLN A 93 -18.94 -9.56 -3.60
CA GLN A 93 -17.69 -10.22 -3.96
C GLN A 93 -16.62 -9.18 -4.30
N GLU A 94 -15.37 -9.59 -4.17
CA GLU A 94 -14.22 -8.79 -4.56
C GLU A 94 -13.29 -9.61 -5.44
N LEU A 95 -12.63 -8.92 -6.37
CA LEU A 95 -11.57 -9.44 -7.20
C LEU A 95 -10.36 -8.53 -7.09
N THR A 96 -9.28 -9.00 -6.50
CA THR A 96 -7.98 -8.32 -6.53
C THR A 96 -7.36 -8.56 -7.91
N PHE A 97 -7.06 -7.50 -8.62
CA PHE A 97 -6.47 -7.56 -9.97
C PHE A 97 -5.04 -7.04 -10.02
N GLY A 98 -4.54 -6.51 -8.92
CA GLY A 98 -3.15 -6.08 -8.84
C GLY A 98 -2.72 -5.73 -7.41
N SER A 99 -1.41 -5.64 -7.23
CA SER A 99 -0.82 -5.23 -5.95
C SER A 99 0.43 -4.38 -6.17
N GLY A 100 0.74 -3.58 -5.17
CA GLY A 100 1.90 -2.72 -5.13
C GLY A 100 2.27 -2.34 -3.71
N SER A 101 3.11 -1.33 -3.61
CA SER A 101 3.61 -0.80 -2.36
C SER A 101 3.50 0.72 -2.34
N GLY A 102 3.67 1.31 -1.17
CA GLY A 102 3.73 2.76 -1.01
C GLY A 102 4.50 3.15 0.24
N VAL A 103 4.81 4.43 0.38
CA VAL A 103 5.44 4.99 1.57
C VAL A 103 4.61 6.13 2.14
N ILE A 104 4.42 6.09 3.45
CA ILE A 104 3.70 7.11 4.19
C ILE A 104 4.58 8.36 4.31
N ILE A 105 4.12 9.47 3.74
CA ILE A 105 4.85 10.75 3.72
C ILE A 105 4.23 11.80 4.64
N SER A 106 2.97 11.59 5.05
CA SER A 106 2.29 12.41 6.07
C SER A 106 1.29 11.54 6.84
N ASN A 107 0.62 12.12 7.82
CA ASN A 107 -0.41 11.41 8.60
C ASN A 107 -1.62 10.95 7.76
N LYS A 108 -1.70 11.33 6.49
CA LYS A 108 -2.84 11.05 5.61
C LYS A 108 -2.43 10.62 4.22
N GLU A 109 -1.18 10.87 3.83
CA GLU A 109 -0.73 10.76 2.45
C GLU A 109 0.33 9.71 2.28
N ILE A 110 0.22 8.97 1.20
CA ILE A 110 1.10 7.90 0.82
C ILE A 110 1.57 8.18 -0.61
N ALA A 111 2.87 8.16 -0.81
CA ALA A 111 3.44 8.19 -2.15
C ALA A 111 3.53 6.76 -2.70
N THR A 112 3.16 6.61 -3.97
CA THR A 112 3.25 5.36 -4.73
C THR A 112 3.43 5.66 -6.20
N ASN A 113 3.62 4.65 -7.03
CA ASN A 113 3.61 4.82 -8.49
C ASN A 113 2.19 5.04 -9.04
N CYS A 114 2.09 5.79 -10.13
CA CYS A 114 0.81 5.98 -10.80
C CYS A 114 0.29 4.69 -11.44
N HIS A 115 1.17 3.85 -12.00
CA HIS A 115 0.76 2.57 -12.54
C HIS A 115 0.22 1.59 -11.47
N VAL A 116 0.48 1.86 -10.15
CA VAL A 116 -0.15 1.16 -9.03
C VAL A 116 -1.49 1.82 -8.67
N ALA A 117 -1.48 3.14 -8.41
CA ALA A 117 -2.66 3.85 -7.93
C ALA A 117 -3.78 4.01 -8.97
N MET A 118 -3.44 3.86 -10.26
CA MET A 118 -4.32 4.01 -11.41
C MET A 118 -4.37 2.75 -12.29
N ALA A 119 -3.98 1.60 -11.72
CA ALA A 119 -4.08 0.33 -12.43
C ALA A 119 -5.54 0.02 -12.80
N GLU A 120 -5.73 -0.48 -13.99
CA GLU A 120 -7.03 -0.94 -14.48
C GLU A 120 -7.00 -2.48 -14.62
N PRO A 121 -8.13 -3.16 -14.35
CA PRO A 121 -8.22 -4.61 -14.55
C PRO A 121 -8.02 -4.95 -16.02
N ASP A 122 -7.23 -5.96 -16.30
CA ASP A 122 -6.98 -6.41 -17.66
C ASP A 122 -8.14 -7.27 -18.23
N ALA A 123 -8.01 -7.65 -19.48
CA ALA A 123 -9.04 -8.46 -20.15
C ALA A 123 -9.23 -9.84 -19.49
N LYS A 124 -8.18 -10.41 -18.86
CA LYS A 124 -8.26 -11.71 -18.17
C LYS A 124 -9.00 -11.56 -16.83
N ASP A 125 -8.75 -10.48 -16.10
CA ASP A 125 -9.46 -10.18 -14.85
C ASP A 125 -10.96 -10.03 -15.10
N LEU A 126 -11.32 -9.25 -16.14
CA LEU A 126 -12.71 -9.04 -16.53
C LEU A 126 -13.37 -10.32 -17.05
N ASP A 127 -12.63 -11.16 -17.74
CA ASP A 127 -13.11 -12.45 -18.24
C ASP A 127 -13.35 -13.44 -17.09
N PHE A 128 -12.43 -13.50 -16.13
CA PHE A 128 -12.59 -14.25 -14.88
C PHE A 128 -13.80 -13.77 -14.08
N ALA A 129 -13.96 -12.45 -13.91
CA ALA A 129 -15.13 -11.88 -13.24
C ALA A 129 -16.45 -12.33 -13.90
N LYS A 130 -16.53 -12.34 -15.26
CA LYS A 130 -17.72 -12.78 -15.99
C LYS A 130 -17.94 -14.29 -15.91
N LYS A 131 -16.89 -15.09 -16.17
CA LYS A 131 -17.02 -16.54 -16.39
C LYS A 131 -17.06 -17.31 -15.06
N ASP A 132 -16.19 -16.95 -14.12
CA ASP A 132 -16.00 -17.70 -12.87
C ASP A 132 -16.84 -17.12 -11.74
N LEU A 133 -16.80 -15.80 -11.56
CA LEU A 133 -17.56 -15.11 -10.50
C LEU A 133 -19.02 -14.80 -10.91
N LYS A 134 -19.39 -15.03 -12.20
CA LYS A 134 -20.73 -14.77 -12.74
C LYS A 134 -21.18 -13.32 -12.57
N TRP A 135 -20.26 -12.36 -12.70
CA TRP A 135 -20.58 -10.94 -12.64
C TRP A 135 -21.23 -10.44 -13.93
N ASN A 136 -22.24 -9.61 -13.78
CA ASN A 136 -22.82 -8.86 -14.88
C ASN A 136 -22.21 -7.46 -14.91
N LEU A 137 -21.10 -7.28 -15.67
CA LEU A 137 -20.35 -6.02 -15.70
C LEU A 137 -21.17 -4.80 -16.18
N LYS A 138 -22.37 -5.02 -16.78
CA LYS A 138 -23.25 -3.93 -17.22
C LYS A 138 -24.28 -3.53 -16.15
N ASN A 139 -24.73 -4.49 -15.35
CA ASN A 139 -25.87 -4.31 -14.46
C ASN A 139 -25.50 -4.42 -12.96
N ASP A 140 -24.39 -5.08 -12.64
CA ASP A 140 -23.92 -5.13 -11.26
C ASP A 140 -23.30 -3.78 -10.89
N LYS A 141 -23.48 -3.36 -9.63
CA LYS A 141 -22.78 -2.20 -9.08
C LYS A 141 -21.36 -2.60 -8.74
N ILE A 142 -20.41 -2.17 -9.58
CA ILE A 142 -18.98 -2.49 -9.44
C ILE A 142 -18.20 -1.18 -9.29
N GLU A 143 -17.26 -1.15 -8.36
CA GLU A 143 -16.34 -0.03 -8.13
C GLU A 143 -14.91 -0.54 -8.04
N GLU A 144 -13.97 0.26 -8.55
CA GLU A 144 -12.54 0.06 -8.37
C GLU A 144 -12.09 0.76 -7.08
N LEU A 145 -11.41 0.03 -6.21
CA LEU A 145 -10.96 0.52 -4.92
C LEU A 145 -9.46 0.24 -4.74
N LEU A 146 -8.81 1.17 -4.04
CA LEU A 146 -7.46 0.96 -3.50
C LEU A 146 -7.58 0.63 -2.02
N TRP A 147 -7.07 -0.53 -1.65
CA TRP A 147 -6.92 -0.94 -0.26
C TRP A 147 -5.46 -0.90 0.14
N ILE A 148 -5.19 -0.34 1.31
CA ILE A 148 -3.85 -0.28 1.88
C ILE A 148 -3.78 -1.06 3.18
N GLN A 149 -2.62 -1.69 3.42
CA GLN A 149 -2.29 -2.38 4.67
C GLN A 149 -0.89 -1.99 5.11
N LEU A 150 -0.73 -1.75 6.41
CA LEU A 150 0.60 -1.56 7.01
C LEU A 150 1.37 -2.88 7.02
N LEU A 151 2.67 -2.85 6.74
CA LEU A 151 3.50 -4.06 6.67
C LEU A 151 3.60 -4.81 8.00
N ASN A 152 3.49 -4.11 9.12
CA ASN A 152 3.49 -4.69 10.46
C ASN A 152 2.10 -4.88 11.06
N GLY A 153 1.04 -4.61 10.29
CA GLY A 153 -0.35 -4.68 10.72
C GLY A 153 -1.18 -5.64 9.87
N LYS A 154 -2.35 -6.01 10.39
CA LYS A 154 -3.35 -6.81 9.66
C LYS A 154 -4.51 -5.94 9.17
N ASP A 155 -4.37 -4.64 9.37
CA ASP A 155 -5.45 -3.68 9.21
C ASP A 155 -5.47 -3.11 7.80
N TRP A 156 -6.68 -2.96 7.26
CA TRP A 156 -6.91 -2.42 5.92
C TRP A 156 -7.64 -1.09 5.99
N ALA A 157 -7.26 -0.17 5.13
CA ALA A 157 -7.95 1.08 4.93
C ALA A 157 -8.15 1.37 3.44
N GLU A 158 -9.27 1.97 3.09
CA GLU A 158 -9.50 2.49 1.75
C GLU A 158 -8.65 3.75 1.54
N ALA A 159 -8.05 3.86 0.36
CA ALA A 159 -7.32 5.04 -0.06
C ALA A 159 -7.88 5.57 -1.39
N LYS A 160 -7.67 6.88 -1.63
CA LYS A 160 -8.11 7.57 -2.84
C LYS A 160 -6.96 8.36 -3.44
N LEU A 161 -6.86 8.36 -4.75
CA LEU A 161 -5.92 9.20 -5.47
C LEU A 161 -6.26 10.68 -5.25
N ILE A 162 -5.26 11.49 -4.91
CA ILE A 162 -5.43 12.94 -4.68
C ILE A 162 -4.53 13.81 -5.54
N LYS A 163 -3.35 13.33 -5.90
CA LYS A 163 -2.42 14.00 -6.82
C LYS A 163 -1.76 12.98 -7.74
N LYS A 164 -1.48 13.37 -8.96
CA LYS A 164 -0.80 12.50 -9.93
C LYS A 164 0.16 13.27 -10.84
N ASN A 165 1.24 12.62 -11.18
CA ASN A 165 2.11 12.96 -12.30
C ASN A 165 2.43 11.67 -13.04
N GLU A 166 1.61 11.31 -14.01
CA GLU A 166 1.70 10.05 -14.75
C GLU A 166 3.02 9.94 -15.51
N LYS A 167 3.52 11.05 -16.06
CA LYS A 167 4.77 11.09 -16.81
C LYS A 167 6.04 10.98 -15.95
N LYS A 168 5.89 11.12 -14.65
CA LYS A 168 6.95 10.83 -13.66
C LYS A 168 6.65 9.54 -12.90
N ASP A 169 5.51 8.90 -13.18
CA ASP A 169 4.97 7.73 -12.47
C ASP A 169 4.94 7.92 -10.94
N ILE A 170 4.58 9.11 -10.50
CA ILE A 170 4.41 9.48 -9.08
C ILE A 170 2.96 9.86 -8.81
N CYS A 171 2.35 9.15 -7.89
CA CYS A 171 1.00 9.40 -7.42
C CYS A 171 0.97 9.54 -5.89
N ILE A 172 0.09 10.40 -5.39
CA ILE A 172 -0.21 10.54 -3.97
C ILE A 172 -1.63 10.05 -3.74
N ILE A 173 -1.76 9.08 -2.86
CA ILE A 173 -3.04 8.59 -2.38
C ILE A 173 -3.25 9.02 -0.93
N LYS A 174 -4.51 9.13 -0.53
CA LYS A 174 -4.89 9.57 0.81
C LYS A 174 -5.82 8.56 1.44
N HIS A 175 -5.54 8.20 2.68
CA HIS A 175 -6.39 7.36 3.50
C HIS A 175 -7.02 8.16 4.65
N ASN A 176 -8.06 7.61 5.27
CA ASN A 176 -8.64 8.17 6.48
C ASN A 176 -7.77 7.74 7.70
N PRO A 177 -7.15 8.68 8.44
CA PRO A 177 -6.28 8.36 9.58
C PRO A 177 -6.98 7.60 10.71
N LYS A 178 -8.32 7.67 10.79
CA LYS A 178 -9.11 6.92 11.77
C LYS A 178 -9.24 5.44 11.43
N GLU A 179 -8.99 5.09 10.17
CA GLU A 179 -9.11 3.73 9.65
C GLU A 179 -7.79 2.96 9.74
N LEU A 180 -6.65 3.66 9.79
CA LEU A 180 -5.37 3.05 10.09
C LEU A 180 -5.07 3.16 11.57
N PHE A 181 -4.63 2.05 12.14
CA PHE A 181 -4.35 1.96 13.56
C PHE A 181 -3.42 3.07 14.05
N LYS A 182 -3.72 3.64 15.23
CA LYS A 182 -2.90 4.66 15.90
C LYS A 182 -1.46 4.20 16.18
N VAL A 183 -1.16 2.94 15.95
CA VAL A 183 -0.03 2.28 16.58
C VAL A 183 1.29 2.49 15.87
N ALA A 184 1.33 2.84 14.58
CA ALA A 184 2.61 2.71 13.93
C ALA A 184 2.90 3.56 12.70
N MET A 185 2.01 4.44 12.29
CA MET A 185 2.30 5.28 11.14
C MET A 185 3.32 6.35 11.50
N LYS A 186 4.57 6.13 11.13
CA LYS A 186 5.58 7.17 11.16
C LYS A 186 5.86 7.63 9.74
N PRO A 187 5.31 8.77 9.34
CA PRO A 187 5.63 9.31 8.03
C PRO A 187 7.12 9.61 7.94
N ILE A 188 7.74 9.22 6.83
CA ILE A 188 9.07 9.68 6.48
C ILE A 188 8.92 11.07 5.86
N LYS A 189 9.58 12.05 6.46
CA LYS A 189 9.53 13.46 5.99
C LYS A 189 10.80 13.88 5.29
N GLU A 190 11.85 13.12 5.49
CA GLU A 190 13.17 13.40 4.97
C GLU A 190 13.32 12.71 3.61
N PHE A 191 13.72 13.53 2.63
CA PHE A 191 14.00 13.11 1.27
C PHE A 191 15.41 13.56 0.92
N SER A 192 16.27 12.64 0.51
CA SER A 192 17.55 13.02 -0.05
C SER A 192 17.39 13.50 -1.49
N SER A 193 18.04 14.63 -1.82
CA SER A 193 18.00 15.16 -3.18
C SER A 193 18.75 14.24 -4.14
N PHE A 194 18.24 14.11 -5.36
CA PHE A 194 18.92 13.36 -6.43
C PHE A 194 20.36 13.81 -6.65
N ASP A 195 20.61 15.12 -6.59
CA ASP A 195 21.93 15.71 -6.86
C ASP A 195 22.95 15.38 -5.74
N SER A 196 22.50 14.94 -4.56
CA SER A 196 23.37 14.47 -3.48
C SER A 196 23.79 13.00 -3.60
N LEU A 197 23.10 12.23 -4.46
CA LEU A 197 23.34 10.80 -4.63
C LEU A 197 24.59 10.55 -5.48
N LYS A 198 25.28 9.46 -5.19
CA LYS A 198 26.48 9.02 -5.92
C LYS A 198 26.40 7.53 -6.20
N LYS A 199 26.99 7.12 -7.33
CA LYS A 199 27.25 5.71 -7.62
C LYS A 199 28.03 5.07 -6.46
N GLY A 200 27.60 3.88 -6.04
CA GLY A 200 28.15 3.16 -4.88
C GLY A 200 27.53 3.55 -3.54
N ASN A 201 26.62 4.55 -3.45
CA ASN A 201 25.90 4.77 -2.21
C ASN A 201 25.02 3.57 -1.89
N PHE A 202 24.99 3.19 -0.61
CA PHE A 202 24.12 2.14 -0.10
C PHE A 202 22.65 2.51 -0.30
N VAL A 203 21.83 1.50 -0.65
CA VAL A 203 20.38 1.64 -0.76
C VAL A 203 19.66 0.45 -0.17
N ARG A 204 18.43 0.70 0.30
CA ARG A 204 17.50 -0.30 0.81
C ARG A 204 16.15 -0.13 0.14
N ALA A 205 15.73 -1.15 -0.59
CA ALA A 205 14.39 -1.24 -1.14
C ALA A 205 13.46 -1.97 -0.17
N MET A 206 12.27 -1.43 0.03
CA MET A 206 11.21 -2.06 0.81
C MET A 206 9.91 -2.14 0.01
N GLY A 207 9.13 -3.21 0.22
CA GLY A 207 7.86 -3.39 -0.46
C GLY A 207 7.24 -4.76 -0.20
N SER A 208 6.34 -5.16 -1.09
CA SER A 208 5.55 -6.39 -0.96
C SER A 208 5.58 -7.23 -2.24
N PRO A 209 6.75 -7.66 -2.71
CA PRO A 209 6.86 -8.43 -3.95
C PRO A 209 6.07 -9.74 -3.85
N GLY A 210 5.24 -10.02 -4.86
CA GLY A 210 4.44 -11.25 -4.92
C GLY A 210 3.50 -11.44 -3.72
N GLY A 211 3.12 -10.36 -3.02
CA GLY A 211 2.31 -10.41 -1.81
C GLY A 211 3.08 -10.78 -0.53
N LEU A 212 4.41 -10.89 -0.59
CA LEU A 212 5.28 -11.05 0.58
C LEU A 212 5.43 -9.70 1.28
N ILE A 213 4.53 -9.45 2.22
CA ILE A 213 4.50 -8.19 2.97
C ILE A 213 5.78 -8.02 3.79
N GLY A 214 6.43 -6.83 3.68
CA GLY A 214 7.62 -6.50 4.45
C GLY A 214 8.94 -7.01 3.87
N HIS A 215 8.97 -7.35 2.59
CA HIS A 215 10.23 -7.72 1.95
C HIS A 215 11.20 -6.54 1.92
N THR A 216 12.42 -6.80 2.35
CA THR A 216 13.51 -5.84 2.39
C THR A 216 14.72 -6.41 1.66
N SER A 217 15.31 -5.61 0.79
CA SER A 217 16.56 -5.94 0.10
C SER A 217 17.51 -4.76 0.14
N THR A 218 18.81 -5.04 -0.03
CA THR A 218 19.86 -4.02 -0.01
C THR A 218 20.76 -4.13 -1.24
N GLY A 219 21.37 -3.03 -1.59
CA GLY A 219 22.32 -2.92 -2.69
C GLY A 219 22.99 -1.56 -2.69
N ASP A 220 23.51 -1.18 -3.82
CA ASP A 220 24.14 0.11 -4.05
C ASP A 220 23.61 0.77 -5.33
N ILE A 221 23.78 2.09 -5.42
CA ILE A 221 23.45 2.85 -6.63
C ILE A 221 24.46 2.49 -7.71
N GLN A 222 23.95 2.03 -8.85
CA GLN A 222 24.77 1.61 -10.00
C GLN A 222 24.84 2.70 -11.07
N TRP A 223 23.74 3.46 -11.24
CA TRP A 223 23.68 4.54 -12.22
C TRP A 223 22.64 5.60 -11.78
N LEU A 224 22.87 6.84 -12.21
CA LEU A 224 22.02 8.00 -11.99
C LEU A 224 21.88 8.80 -13.29
N GLY A 225 20.68 9.18 -13.66
CA GLY A 225 20.46 10.01 -14.84
C GLY A 225 18.99 10.27 -15.12
N THR A 226 18.74 10.89 -16.27
CA THR A 226 17.38 11.21 -16.73
C THR A 226 16.85 10.16 -17.72
N ALA A 227 15.53 10.17 -17.96
CA ALA A 227 14.92 9.35 -19.00
C ALA A 227 15.55 9.60 -20.39
N GLU A 228 15.88 10.85 -20.72
CA GLU A 228 16.57 11.19 -21.97
C GLU A 228 17.96 10.54 -22.06
N ALA A 229 18.73 10.54 -20.97
CA ALA A 229 20.03 9.87 -20.93
C ALA A 229 19.89 8.34 -21.03
N MET A 230 18.86 7.78 -20.37
CA MET A 230 18.57 6.34 -20.37
C MET A 230 18.06 5.86 -21.74
N SER A 231 17.33 6.70 -22.48
CA SER A 231 16.76 6.35 -23.79
C SER A 231 17.76 5.94 -24.86
N ARG A 232 19.04 6.27 -24.67
CA ARG A 232 20.11 5.81 -25.57
C ARG A 232 20.25 4.28 -25.57
N ASN A 233 19.97 3.64 -24.43
CA ASN A 233 20.03 2.18 -24.29
C ASN A 233 18.62 1.54 -24.22
N PHE A 234 17.63 2.32 -23.78
CA PHE A 234 16.23 1.91 -23.61
C PHE A 234 15.31 2.92 -24.32
N PRO A 235 15.24 2.91 -25.68
CA PRO A 235 14.55 3.97 -26.42
C PRO A 235 13.07 4.11 -26.08
N ASN A 236 12.39 3.02 -25.73
CA ASN A 236 10.95 3.02 -25.38
C ASN A 236 10.65 3.67 -24.02
N ILE A 237 11.66 4.00 -23.21
CA ILE A 237 11.40 4.61 -21.89
C ILE A 237 10.72 5.97 -22.00
N LEU A 238 10.96 6.71 -23.08
CA LEU A 238 10.34 8.01 -23.34
C LEU A 238 8.86 7.91 -23.77
N GLU A 239 8.36 6.74 -24.09
CA GLU A 239 6.92 6.54 -24.34
C GLU A 239 6.12 6.69 -23.05
N GLY A 240 6.70 6.26 -21.91
CA GLY A 240 6.08 6.30 -20.58
C GLY A 240 6.44 7.51 -19.74
N PHE A 241 7.63 8.12 -19.96
CA PHE A 241 8.19 9.11 -19.05
C PHE A 241 8.59 10.40 -19.77
N ASP A 242 8.53 11.51 -19.03
CA ASP A 242 9.12 12.78 -19.47
C ASP A 242 10.64 12.67 -19.54
N LYS A 243 11.24 13.42 -20.46
CA LYS A 243 12.70 13.43 -20.71
C LYS A 243 13.53 13.71 -19.47
N ASP A 244 13.05 14.58 -18.59
CA ASP A 244 13.72 15.04 -17.37
C ASP A 244 13.40 14.17 -16.15
N THR A 245 12.65 13.05 -16.31
CA THR A 245 12.41 12.12 -15.21
C THR A 245 13.73 11.54 -14.72
N LYS A 246 14.03 11.77 -13.44
CA LYS A 246 15.29 11.32 -12.80
C LYS A 246 15.14 9.89 -12.34
N PHE A 247 16.04 9.01 -12.75
CA PHE A 247 16.09 7.59 -12.41
C PHE A 247 17.33 7.23 -11.60
N ILE A 248 17.12 6.28 -10.68
CA ILE A 248 18.16 5.64 -9.87
C ILE A 248 18.17 4.16 -10.23
N VAL A 249 19.24 3.68 -10.84
CA VAL A 249 19.46 2.25 -11.08
C VAL A 249 20.25 1.69 -9.90
N HIS A 250 19.77 0.58 -9.34
CA HIS A 250 20.33 0.05 -8.10
C HIS A 250 20.37 -1.49 -8.06
N GLY A 251 21.23 -2.03 -7.20
CA GLY A 251 21.45 -3.46 -7.02
C GLY A 251 20.50 -4.13 -6.00
N ALA A 252 19.67 -3.37 -5.26
CA ALA A 252 18.72 -3.95 -4.35
C ALA A 252 17.62 -4.68 -5.13
N LYS A 253 17.40 -5.98 -4.84
CA LYS A 253 16.45 -6.83 -5.59
C LYS A 253 15.01 -6.40 -5.35
N ILE A 254 14.27 -6.16 -6.42
CA ILE A 254 12.83 -5.93 -6.40
C ILE A 254 12.13 -6.91 -7.35
N HIS A 255 10.84 -7.11 -7.17
CA HIS A 255 9.99 -7.98 -7.98
C HIS A 255 8.61 -7.35 -8.15
N SER A 256 7.75 -7.97 -8.95
CA SER A 256 6.36 -7.54 -9.09
C SER A 256 5.69 -7.40 -7.72
N GLY A 257 5.04 -6.26 -7.48
CA GLY A 257 4.50 -5.85 -6.18
C GLY A 257 5.42 -4.95 -5.36
N SER A 258 6.71 -4.80 -5.69
CA SER A 258 7.60 -3.80 -5.09
C SER A 258 7.35 -2.38 -5.63
N SER A 259 6.66 -2.25 -6.75
CA SER A 259 6.34 -0.97 -7.39
C SER A 259 5.64 -0.02 -6.42
N GLY A 260 6.10 1.24 -6.36
CA GLY A 260 5.62 2.27 -5.44
C GLY A 260 6.23 2.19 -4.04
N GLY A 261 6.91 1.10 -3.70
CA GLY A 261 7.64 0.98 -2.45
C GLY A 261 8.89 1.86 -2.42
N PRO A 262 9.29 2.35 -1.22
CA PRO A 262 10.41 3.27 -1.10
C PRO A 262 11.76 2.61 -1.38
N LEU A 263 12.64 3.41 -1.96
CA LEU A 263 14.08 3.22 -1.93
C LEU A 263 14.65 4.20 -0.91
N PHE A 264 15.34 3.69 0.11
CA PHE A 264 15.96 4.46 1.17
C PHE A 264 17.47 4.53 1.00
N ASP A 265 18.06 5.63 1.48
CA ASP A 265 19.50 5.71 1.73
C ASP A 265 19.88 5.06 3.08
N ASP A 266 21.18 5.12 3.44
CA ASP A 266 21.70 4.53 4.70
C ASP A 266 21.15 5.23 5.95
N ASP A 267 20.77 6.50 5.84
CA ASP A 267 20.17 7.30 6.94
C ASP A 267 18.66 7.05 7.09
N GLY A 268 18.04 6.33 6.13
CA GLY A 268 16.61 6.04 6.11
C GLY A 268 15.76 7.16 5.47
N ASN A 269 16.37 8.06 4.71
CA ASN A 269 15.66 9.05 3.93
C ASN A 269 15.15 8.43 2.63
N ILE A 270 14.01 8.89 2.14
CA ILE A 270 13.49 8.46 0.83
C ILE A 270 14.33 9.10 -0.27
N ILE A 271 14.90 8.27 -1.15
CA ILE A 271 15.61 8.71 -2.35
C ILE A 271 14.84 8.45 -3.63
N GLY A 272 13.88 7.51 -3.61
CA GLY A 272 13.05 7.19 -4.77
C GLY A 272 11.92 6.22 -4.46
N LEU A 273 11.11 5.93 -5.49
CA LEU A 273 10.11 4.85 -5.49
C LEU A 273 10.52 3.80 -6.51
N ASN A 274 10.55 2.54 -6.08
CA ASN A 274 10.81 1.40 -6.98
C ASN A 274 9.72 1.35 -8.05
N THR A 275 10.12 1.30 -9.33
CA THR A 275 9.20 1.52 -10.44
C THR A 275 9.30 0.45 -11.52
N LEU A 276 10.50 0.13 -11.98
CA LEU A 276 10.73 -0.77 -13.11
C LEU A 276 11.76 -1.84 -12.76
N ILE A 277 11.61 -2.98 -13.42
CA ILE A 277 12.60 -4.06 -13.43
C ILE A 277 13.07 -4.21 -14.87
N SER A 278 14.36 -4.22 -15.10
CA SER A 278 14.92 -4.53 -16.41
C SER A 278 15.11 -6.04 -16.54
N ASP A 279 14.33 -6.67 -17.39
CA ASP A 279 14.42 -8.11 -17.67
C ASP A 279 15.75 -8.48 -18.36
N THR A 280 16.38 -7.54 -19.07
CA THR A 280 17.57 -7.77 -19.89
C THR A 280 18.88 -7.55 -19.15
N ALA A 281 18.90 -6.69 -18.11
CA ALA A 281 20.13 -6.29 -17.42
C ALA A 281 20.15 -6.68 -15.93
N ALA A 282 19.12 -7.36 -15.41
CA ALA A 282 18.92 -7.63 -13.99
C ALA A 282 19.03 -6.36 -13.11
N GLU A 283 18.73 -5.21 -13.69
CA GLU A 283 18.77 -3.90 -13.04
C GLU A 283 17.40 -3.54 -12.48
N ASN A 284 17.41 -2.90 -11.33
CA ASN A 284 16.21 -2.38 -10.68
C ASN A 284 16.25 -0.86 -10.76
N ILE A 285 15.11 -0.25 -11.06
CA ILE A 285 15.03 1.18 -11.35
C ILE A 285 14.00 1.81 -10.43
N ALA A 286 14.42 2.90 -9.77
CA ALA A 286 13.54 3.75 -9.00
C ALA A 286 13.43 5.14 -9.64
N VAL A 287 12.25 5.75 -9.56
CA VAL A 287 12.04 7.17 -9.87
C VAL A 287 12.45 8.00 -8.65
N SER A 288 13.18 9.10 -8.89
CA SER A 288 13.70 9.94 -7.81
C SER A 288 12.61 10.55 -6.94
N ALA A 289 12.88 10.63 -5.64
CA ALA A 289 12.02 11.28 -4.66
C ALA A 289 11.89 12.80 -4.85
N ASP A 290 12.75 13.46 -5.64
CA ASP A 290 12.57 14.86 -6.02
C ASP A 290 11.21 15.08 -6.68
N HIS A 291 10.74 14.12 -7.49
CA HIS A 291 9.43 14.21 -8.15
C HIS A 291 8.25 14.08 -7.17
N ILE A 292 8.43 13.44 -6.01
CA ILE A 292 7.44 13.45 -4.94
C ILE A 292 7.33 14.87 -4.37
N LYS A 293 8.46 15.50 -4.07
CA LYS A 293 8.50 16.88 -3.56
C LYS A 293 7.87 17.85 -4.56
N ASP A 294 8.23 17.74 -5.83
CA ASP A 294 7.66 18.58 -6.89
C ASP A 294 6.14 18.45 -6.92
N LEU A 295 5.60 17.24 -6.86
CA LEU A 295 4.17 16.98 -6.87
C LEU A 295 3.46 17.48 -5.59
N LEU A 296 4.10 17.39 -4.43
CA LEU A 296 3.53 17.87 -3.17
C LEU A 296 3.40 19.39 -3.14
N TYR A 297 4.40 20.11 -3.68
CA TYR A 297 4.50 21.56 -3.65
C TYR A 297 4.02 22.25 -4.94
N SER A 298 3.63 21.49 -5.96
CA SER A 298 2.94 22.05 -7.12
C SER A 298 1.54 22.53 -6.69
N ASN A 299 1.25 23.81 -6.97
CA ASN A 299 -0.04 24.46 -6.71
C ASN A 299 -1.16 23.88 -7.58
#